data_d1154913366e0e56f91e4d7b6f9609f9
#
_entry.id   d1154913366e0e56f91e4d7b6f9609f9
#
_cell.length_a   1.000
_cell.length_b   1.000
_cell.length_c   1.000
_cell.angle_alpha   90.00
_cell.angle_beta   90.00
_cell.angle_gamma   90.00
#
_symmetry.space_group_name_H-M   'P 1'
#
loop_
_entity.id
_entity.type
_entity.pdbx_description
1 polymer ?
#
loop_
_entity_poly.entity_id
_entity_poly.type
_entity_poly.pdbx_seq_one_letter_code
_entity_poly.pdbx_strand_id
1 'polypeptide(L)'
;ADVKLTRAKRRWGSCSSEGVLRLNWRLVQAPDFVRRSVVAHEVAHLVHFDHSPAFHALLDRLYEDDLERANRWLSVHGRTLYATFG
;
A
#
# COMPACT_ATOMS: atom_id res chain seq x y z
N ALA A 1 12.93 -3.94 -8.18
CA ALA A 1 12.48 -2.78 -7.41
C ALA A 1 13.05 -2.83 -6.01
N ASP A 2 13.50 -1.70 -5.49
CA ASP A 2 13.98 -1.60 -4.13
C ASP A 2 12.80 -1.36 -3.19
N VAL A 3 12.89 -1.94 -1.99
CA VAL A 3 11.89 -1.73 -0.94
C VAL A 3 12.59 -1.08 0.24
N LYS A 4 12.05 0.04 0.70
CA LYS A 4 12.62 0.78 1.83
C LYS A 4 11.55 1.05 2.88
N LEU A 5 11.95 1.01 4.15
CA LEU A 5 11.10 1.45 5.25
C LEU A 5 11.24 2.95 5.42
N THR A 6 10.15 3.62 5.74
CA THR A 6 10.14 5.06 5.92
C THR A 6 9.38 5.43 7.20
N ARG A 7 9.75 6.57 7.77
CA ARG A 7 9.05 7.17 8.90
C ARG A 7 8.06 8.25 8.45
N ALA A 8 7.62 8.19 7.20
CA ALA A 8 6.63 9.12 6.69
C ALA A 8 5.42 9.18 7.62
N LYS A 9 4.89 10.39 7.85
CA LYS A 9 3.78 10.57 8.80
C LYS A 9 2.41 10.54 8.14
N ARG A 10 2.36 10.56 6.81
CA ARG A 10 1.10 10.74 6.08
C ARG A 10 0.78 9.61 5.11
N ARG A 11 1.65 8.61 4.98
CA ARG A 11 1.47 7.55 4.00
C ARG A 11 1.82 6.20 4.57
N TRP A 12 1.01 5.21 4.25
CA TRP A 12 1.34 3.82 4.54
C TRP A 12 2.38 3.28 3.56
N GLY A 13 2.33 3.74 2.32
CA GLY A 13 3.29 3.33 1.32
C GLY A 13 3.32 4.29 0.15
N SER A 14 4.35 4.17 -0.68
CA SER A 14 4.48 4.93 -1.93
C SER A 14 5.34 4.15 -2.91
N CYS A 15 5.18 4.50 -4.19
CA CYS A 15 6.00 3.95 -5.26
C CYS A 15 6.51 5.11 -6.11
N SER A 16 7.84 5.19 -6.27
CA SER A 16 8.43 6.23 -7.13
C SER A 16 8.42 5.79 -8.59
N SER A 17 8.58 6.75 -9.49
CA SER A 17 8.72 6.47 -10.91
C SER A 17 9.95 5.64 -11.24
N GLU A 18 10.91 5.59 -10.33
CA GLU A 18 12.13 4.80 -10.47
C GLU A 18 11.97 3.36 -9.96
N GLY A 19 10.78 3.00 -9.51
CA GLY A 19 10.49 1.66 -9.02
C GLY A 19 10.91 1.40 -7.58
N VAL A 20 11.09 2.46 -6.79
CA VAL A 20 11.40 2.32 -5.37
C VAL A 20 10.10 2.30 -4.58
N LEU A 21 9.89 1.23 -3.82
CA LEU A 21 8.75 1.10 -2.92
C LEU A 21 9.16 1.57 -1.53
N ARG A 22 8.38 2.48 -0.97
CA ARG A 22 8.58 2.93 0.41
C ARG A 22 7.38 2.53 1.24
N LEU A 23 7.63 1.82 2.33
CA LEU A 23 6.59 1.33 3.22
C LEU A 23 6.78 1.98 4.59
N ASN A 24 5.66 2.36 5.22
CA ASN A 24 5.71 2.95 6.55
C ASN A 24 6.18 1.90 7.56
N TRP A 25 7.09 2.27 8.44
CA TRP A 25 7.64 1.36 9.44
C TRP A 25 6.57 0.79 10.38
N ARG A 26 5.46 1.50 10.56
CA ARG A 26 4.34 1.03 11.39
C ARG A 26 3.67 -0.22 10.84
N LEU A 27 3.86 -0.50 9.55
CA LEU A 27 3.33 -1.74 8.95
C LEU A 27 3.98 -2.98 9.56
N VAL A 28 5.15 -2.86 10.18
CA VAL A 28 5.78 -3.98 10.88
C VAL A 28 4.87 -4.51 11.99
N GLN A 29 4.06 -3.65 12.61
CA GLN A 29 3.15 -4.02 13.67
C GLN A 29 1.75 -4.41 13.16
N ALA A 30 1.50 -4.24 11.87
CA ALA A 30 0.20 -4.56 11.29
C ALA A 30 0.04 -6.06 11.07
N PRO A 31 -1.20 -6.58 11.06
CA PRO A 31 -1.45 -7.96 10.67
C PRO A 31 -0.92 -8.24 9.26
N ASP A 32 -0.58 -9.50 9.02
CA ASP A 32 0.01 -9.90 7.74
C ASP A 32 -0.88 -9.56 6.55
N PHE A 33 -2.20 -9.75 6.67
CA PHE A 33 -3.11 -9.44 5.57
C PHE A 33 -3.10 -7.96 5.21
N VAL A 34 -2.85 -7.08 6.18
CA VAL A 34 -2.76 -5.64 5.94
C VAL A 34 -1.45 -5.29 5.25
N ARG A 35 -0.32 -5.84 5.72
CA ARG A 35 0.98 -5.61 5.09
C ARG A 35 0.96 -6.04 3.64
N ARG A 36 0.39 -7.21 3.35
CA ARG A 36 0.28 -7.73 1.98
C ARG A 36 -0.57 -6.80 1.10
N SER A 37 -1.62 -6.21 1.65
CA SER A 37 -2.47 -5.30 0.88
C SER A 37 -1.70 -4.04 0.45
N VAL A 38 -0.90 -3.47 1.34
CA VAL A 38 -0.11 -2.28 1.03
C VAL A 38 0.96 -2.60 0.00
N VAL A 39 1.66 -3.71 0.17
CA VAL A 39 2.68 -4.14 -0.79
C VAL A 39 2.04 -4.38 -2.17
N ALA A 40 0.90 -5.06 -2.23
CA ALA A 40 0.20 -5.30 -3.49
C ALA A 40 -0.20 -3.98 -4.16
N HIS A 41 -0.69 -3.01 -3.39
CA HIS A 41 -1.06 -1.69 -3.88
C HIS A 41 0.14 -1.00 -4.55
N GLU A 42 1.29 -0.99 -3.86
CA GLU A 42 2.47 -0.32 -4.39
C GLU A 42 3.10 -1.07 -5.57
N VAL A 43 3.05 -2.40 -5.55
CA VAL A 43 3.51 -3.19 -6.70
C VAL A 43 2.63 -2.92 -7.93
N ALA A 44 1.32 -2.78 -7.73
CA ALA A 44 0.42 -2.43 -8.84
C ALA A 44 0.80 -1.07 -9.46
N HIS A 45 1.32 -0.13 -8.67
CA HIS A 45 1.79 1.14 -9.18
C HIS A 45 3.05 1.04 -10.05
N LEU A 46 3.79 -0.04 -9.97
CA LEU A 46 4.91 -0.26 -10.88
C LEU A 46 4.44 -0.42 -12.33
N VAL A 47 3.20 -0.84 -12.52
CA VAL A 47 2.60 -1.02 -13.85
C VAL A 47 1.68 0.15 -14.20
N HIS A 48 0.88 0.59 -13.23
CA HIS A 48 -0.11 1.65 -13.43
C HIS A 48 0.07 2.73 -12.36
N PHE A 49 0.57 3.90 -12.72
CA PHE A 49 0.82 4.97 -11.75
C PHE A 49 -0.45 5.66 -11.28
N ASP A 50 -1.51 5.65 -12.06
CA ASP A 50 -2.79 6.22 -11.68
C ASP A 50 -3.69 5.15 -11.04
N HIS A 51 -4.77 5.57 -10.40
CA HIS A 51 -5.76 4.66 -9.82
C HIS A 51 -6.85 4.34 -10.84
N SER A 52 -6.46 4.00 -12.07
CA SER A 52 -7.36 3.64 -13.15
C SER A 52 -8.06 2.30 -12.90
N PRO A 53 -9.11 1.97 -13.68
CA PRO A 53 -9.70 0.63 -13.60
C PRO A 53 -8.70 -0.48 -13.85
N ALA A 54 -7.71 -0.26 -14.72
CA ALA A 54 -6.65 -1.23 -14.97
C ALA A 54 -5.79 -1.46 -13.72
N PHE A 55 -5.47 -0.40 -12.96
CA PHE A 55 -4.78 -0.50 -11.69
C PHE A 55 -5.58 -1.37 -10.70
N HIS A 56 -6.86 -1.09 -10.54
CA HIS A 56 -7.70 -1.84 -9.61
C HIS A 56 -7.86 -3.30 -10.02
N ALA A 57 -7.96 -3.59 -11.31
CA ALA A 57 -8.01 -4.96 -11.80
C ALA A 57 -6.72 -5.71 -11.47
N LEU A 58 -5.56 -5.06 -11.64
CA LEU A 58 -4.27 -5.67 -11.30
C LEU A 58 -4.15 -5.87 -9.79
N LEU A 59 -4.58 -4.91 -8.99
CA LEU A 59 -4.55 -5.02 -7.53
C LEU A 59 -5.38 -6.21 -7.05
N ASP A 60 -6.56 -6.40 -7.60
CA ASP A 60 -7.43 -7.54 -7.27
C ASP A 60 -6.75 -8.87 -7.59
N ARG A 61 -5.94 -8.92 -8.64
CA ARG A 61 -5.20 -10.13 -9.01
C ARG A 61 -4.00 -10.37 -8.12
N LEU A 62 -3.36 -9.31 -7.63
CA LEU A 62 -2.18 -9.42 -6.76
C LEU A 62 -2.55 -9.71 -5.32
N TYR A 63 -3.72 -9.30 -4.88
CA TYR A 63 -4.16 -9.46 -3.51
C TYR A 63 -5.38 -10.38 -3.46
N GLU A 64 -5.18 -11.58 -2.91
CA GLU A 64 -6.19 -12.64 -2.90
C GLU A 64 -7.11 -12.60 -1.68
N ASP A 65 -6.83 -11.74 -0.72
CA ASP A 65 -7.60 -11.64 0.52
C ASP A 65 -8.63 -10.50 0.43
N ASP A 66 -9.32 -10.21 1.52
CA ASP A 66 -10.32 -9.16 1.59
C ASP A 66 -9.66 -7.79 1.67
N LEU A 67 -9.57 -7.11 0.52
CA LEU A 67 -8.96 -5.80 0.41
C LEU A 67 -9.73 -4.74 1.22
N GLU A 68 -11.05 -4.83 1.25
CA GLU A 68 -11.88 -3.91 2.00
C GLU A 68 -11.60 -4.00 3.51
N ARG A 69 -11.42 -5.21 4.01
CA ARG A 69 -11.05 -5.43 5.40
C ARG A 69 -9.69 -4.81 5.73
N ALA A 70 -8.72 -4.98 4.84
CA ALA A 70 -7.39 -4.39 5.01
C ALA A 70 -7.46 -2.86 5.01
N ASN A 71 -8.21 -2.28 4.08
CA ASN A 71 -8.38 -0.83 4.00
C ASN A 71 -9.08 -0.27 5.26
N ARG A 72 -10.04 -1.01 5.80
CA ARG A 72 -10.73 -0.62 7.03
C ARG A 72 -9.75 -0.61 8.22
N TRP A 73 -8.89 -1.62 8.32
CA TRP A 73 -7.88 -1.66 9.35
C TRP A 73 -6.96 -0.45 9.27
N LEU A 74 -6.49 -0.12 8.06
CA LEU A 74 -5.63 1.03 7.82
C LEU A 74 -6.31 2.35 8.19
N SER A 75 -7.59 2.50 7.87
CA SER A 75 -8.35 3.70 8.23
C SER A 75 -8.46 3.88 9.74
N VAL A 76 -8.74 2.80 10.47
CA VAL A 76 -8.90 2.85 11.92
C VAL A 76 -7.56 3.13 12.61
N HIS A 77 -6.50 2.47 12.20
CA HIS A 77 -5.20 2.53 12.87
C HIS A 77 -4.30 3.65 12.33
N GLY A 78 -4.64 4.22 11.18
CA GLY A 78 -3.87 5.26 10.53
C GLY A 78 -4.42 6.66 10.69
N ARG A 79 -5.18 6.93 11.74
CA ARG A 79 -5.81 8.25 11.94
C ARG A 79 -4.83 9.40 11.90
N THR A 80 -3.60 9.18 12.37
CA THR A 80 -2.54 10.20 12.37
C THR A 80 -1.77 10.21 11.06
N LEU A 81 -2.03 9.27 10.15
CA LEU A 81 -1.27 9.10 8.92
C LEU A 81 -2.02 9.56 7.68
N TYR A 82 -3.26 10.00 7.80
CA TYR A 82 -4.12 10.38 6.67
C TYR A 82 -4.27 9.28 5.61
N ALA A 83 -3.89 8.06 5.90
CA ALA A 83 -4.13 6.85 5.12
C ALA A 83 -4.08 7.04 3.59
N THR A 84 -3.12 7.82 3.09
CA THR A 84 -2.99 8.08 1.66
C THR A 84 -2.00 7.09 1.05
N PHE A 85 -2.39 6.49 -0.07
CA PHE A 85 -1.49 5.64 -0.84
C PHE A 85 -0.94 6.43 -2.01
N GLY A 86 0.36 6.40 -2.14
CA GLY A 86 1.02 7.00 -3.28
C GLY A 86 0.90 6.17 -4.53
#